data_1868b379b7dcdbc8611a7d012df41430
#
_entry.id   1868b379b7dcdbc8611a7d012df41430
#
_cell.length_a   1.000
_cell.length_b   1.000
_cell.length_c   1.000
_cell.angle_alpha   90.00
_cell.angle_beta   90.00
_cell.angle_gamma   90.00
#
_symmetry.space_group_name_H-M   'P 1'
#
loop_
_entity.id
_entity.type
_entity.pdbx_description
1 polymer ?
#
loop_
_entity_poly.entity_id
_entity_poly.type
_entity_poly.pdbx_seq_one_letter_code
_entity_poly.pdbx_strand_id
1 'polypeptide(L)'
;MTVEVRLIGDDGTETVTVDAADAEAVVRPTTAELLGAIARETPESIREAARLVDRDVRQVHDNLWELGQLGLVEFDRGGRAHRPVVEYDQIEVAVDL
;
A
#
# COMPACT_ATOMS: atom_id res chain seq x y z
N MET A 1 -6.16 -4.32 -20.45
CA MET A 1 -7.27 -3.77 -19.66
C MET A 1 -6.74 -3.17 -18.39
N THR A 2 -7.20 -1.98 -18.04
CA THR A 2 -6.75 -1.27 -16.85
C THR A 2 -7.90 -1.06 -15.88
N VAL A 3 -7.55 -0.84 -14.63
CA VAL A 3 -8.47 -0.65 -13.54
C VAL A 3 -8.07 0.64 -12.80
N GLU A 4 -9.03 1.45 -12.44
CA GLU A 4 -8.78 2.65 -11.64
C GLU A 4 -8.81 2.31 -10.16
N VAL A 5 -7.80 2.80 -9.44
CA VAL A 5 -7.71 2.66 -8.00
C VAL A 5 -7.71 4.07 -7.41
N ARG A 6 -8.71 4.37 -6.58
CA ARG A 6 -8.81 5.67 -5.91
C ARG A 6 -8.30 5.55 -4.49
N LEU A 7 -7.36 6.41 -4.16
CA LEU A 7 -6.77 6.50 -2.82
C LEU A 7 -7.38 7.73 -2.15
N ILE A 8 -8.23 7.49 -1.18
CA ILE A 8 -9.07 8.54 -0.58
C ILE A 8 -8.57 8.86 0.82
N GLY A 9 -8.21 10.10 1.05
CA GLY A 9 -7.76 10.59 2.35
C GLY A 9 -8.40 11.93 2.68
N ASP A 10 -8.01 12.49 3.83
CA ASP A 10 -8.53 13.77 4.30
C ASP A 10 -8.22 14.92 3.36
N ASP A 11 -7.09 14.84 2.66
CA ASP A 11 -6.63 15.91 1.75
C ASP A 11 -7.17 15.76 0.34
N GLY A 12 -8.00 14.77 0.08
CA GLY A 12 -8.58 14.56 -1.23
C GLY A 12 -8.39 13.15 -1.75
N THR A 13 -8.58 13.01 -3.04
CA THR A 13 -8.53 11.71 -3.71
C THR A 13 -7.48 11.72 -4.79
N GLU A 14 -6.61 10.71 -4.78
CA GLU A 14 -5.65 10.47 -5.84
C GLU A 14 -6.08 9.22 -6.59
N THR A 15 -5.99 9.25 -7.92
CA THR A 15 -6.33 8.09 -8.75
C THR A 15 -5.07 7.55 -9.41
N VAL A 16 -4.85 6.25 -9.23
CA VAL A 16 -3.79 5.55 -9.95
C VAL A 16 -4.44 4.50 -10.85
N THR A 17 -3.80 4.23 -11.98
CA THR A 17 -4.28 3.23 -12.94
C THR A 17 -3.35 2.03 -12.86
N VAL A 18 -3.93 0.85 -12.68
CA VAL A 18 -3.16 -0.39 -12.65
C VAL A 18 -3.67 -1.34 -13.73
N ASP A 19 -2.78 -2.22 -14.19
CA ASP A 19 -3.19 -3.27 -15.11
C ASP A 19 -4.13 -4.23 -14.38
N ALA A 20 -5.12 -4.75 -15.09
CA ALA A 20 -6.06 -5.71 -14.52
C ALA A 20 -5.35 -6.91 -13.90
N ALA A 21 -4.21 -7.31 -14.46
CA ALA A 21 -3.40 -8.41 -13.91
C ALA A 21 -2.89 -8.10 -12.50
N ASP A 22 -2.72 -6.84 -12.16
CA ASP A 22 -2.22 -6.40 -10.86
C ASP A 22 -3.32 -6.05 -9.86
N ALA A 23 -4.57 -5.99 -10.32
CA ALA A 23 -5.69 -5.58 -9.47
C ALA A 23 -5.89 -6.52 -8.28
N GLU A 24 -5.59 -7.80 -8.44
CA GLU A 24 -5.71 -8.78 -7.36
C GLU A 24 -4.82 -8.40 -6.18
N ALA A 25 -3.60 -7.92 -6.44
CA ALA A 25 -2.70 -7.52 -5.38
C ALA A 25 -3.28 -6.38 -4.54
N VAL A 26 -4.04 -5.49 -5.16
CA VAL A 26 -4.65 -4.35 -4.49
C VAL A 26 -5.78 -4.77 -3.54
N VAL A 27 -6.58 -5.76 -3.95
CA VAL A 27 -7.79 -6.13 -3.19
C VAL A 27 -7.60 -7.30 -2.24
N ARG A 28 -6.40 -7.83 -2.12
CA ARG A 28 -6.14 -8.91 -1.16
C ARG A 28 -6.42 -8.45 0.27
N PRO A 29 -7.04 -9.28 1.11
CA PRO A 29 -7.20 -8.93 2.52
C PRO A 29 -5.88 -8.57 3.21
N THR A 30 -4.79 -9.28 2.86
CA THR A 30 -3.47 -9.01 3.44
C THR A 30 -2.94 -7.63 3.03
N THR A 31 -3.28 -7.15 1.84
CA THR A 31 -2.94 -5.79 1.41
C THR A 31 -3.67 -4.76 2.25
N ALA A 32 -4.98 -4.93 2.44
CA ALA A 32 -5.78 -4.01 3.24
C ALA A 32 -5.28 -3.96 4.68
N GLU A 33 -4.95 -5.11 5.25
CA GLU A 33 -4.42 -5.20 6.61
C GLU A 33 -3.09 -4.46 6.72
N LEU A 34 -2.18 -4.70 5.79
CA LEU A 34 -0.85 -4.08 5.79
C LEU A 34 -0.92 -2.57 5.61
N LEU A 35 -1.64 -2.11 4.59
CA LEU A 35 -1.77 -0.68 4.32
C LEU A 35 -2.50 0.03 5.45
N GLY A 36 -3.52 -0.60 6.03
CA GLY A 36 -4.23 -0.06 7.17
C GLY A 36 -3.34 0.10 8.39
N ALA A 37 -2.50 -0.89 8.68
CA ALA A 37 -1.56 -0.82 9.80
C ALA A 37 -0.57 0.33 9.60
N ILE A 38 -0.05 0.49 8.37
CA ILE A 38 0.89 1.57 8.06
C ILE A 38 0.22 2.93 8.22
N ALA A 39 -1.01 3.08 7.74
CA ALA A 39 -1.74 4.34 7.84
C ALA A 39 -2.02 4.73 9.29
N ARG A 40 -2.37 3.77 10.14
CA ARG A 40 -2.74 4.04 11.54
C ARG A 40 -1.53 4.20 12.46
N GLU A 41 -0.53 3.35 12.28
CA GLU A 41 0.58 3.25 13.24
C GLU A 41 1.85 3.96 12.78
N THR A 42 1.92 4.38 11.54
CA THR A 42 3.07 5.08 10.97
C THR A 42 4.42 4.45 11.36
N PRO A 43 4.64 3.17 10.99
CA PRO A 43 5.89 2.49 11.35
C PRO A 43 7.10 3.16 10.73
N GLU A 44 8.23 3.11 11.41
CA GLU A 44 9.45 3.77 10.96
C GLU A 44 10.29 2.93 9.99
N SER A 45 9.91 1.67 9.79
CA SER A 45 10.64 0.76 8.93
C SER A 45 9.73 -0.36 8.42
N ILE A 46 10.20 -1.06 7.40
CA ILE A 46 9.50 -2.24 6.89
C ILE A 46 9.47 -3.34 7.96
N ARG A 47 10.55 -3.47 8.72
CA ARG A 47 10.63 -4.44 9.81
C ARG A 47 9.57 -4.18 10.88
N GLU A 48 9.37 -2.93 11.23
CA GLU A 48 8.33 -2.56 12.18
C GLU A 48 6.94 -2.81 11.61
N ALA A 49 6.72 -2.50 10.32
CA ALA A 49 5.45 -2.80 9.66
C ALA A 49 5.15 -4.30 9.70
N ALA A 50 6.15 -5.13 9.44
CA ALA A 50 5.99 -6.59 9.49
C ALA A 50 5.60 -7.06 10.88
N ARG A 51 6.17 -6.46 11.92
CA ARG A 51 5.84 -6.80 13.31
C ARG A 51 4.39 -6.43 13.63
N LEU A 52 3.92 -5.30 13.13
CA LEU A 52 2.56 -4.84 13.37
C LEU A 52 1.50 -5.80 12.80
N VAL A 53 1.80 -6.44 11.68
CA VAL A 53 0.88 -7.38 11.03
C VAL A 53 1.23 -8.84 11.31
N ASP A 54 2.25 -9.09 12.13
CA ASP A 54 2.70 -10.43 12.53
C ASP A 54 3.02 -11.31 11.32
N ARG A 55 3.84 -10.75 10.41
CA ARG A 55 4.26 -11.46 9.19
C ARG A 55 5.77 -11.40 9.04
N ASP A 56 6.31 -12.32 8.24
CA ASP A 56 7.73 -12.36 7.93
C ASP A 56 8.18 -11.07 7.22
N VAL A 57 9.31 -10.51 7.66
CA VAL A 57 9.86 -9.27 7.12
C VAL A 57 10.08 -9.34 5.62
N ARG A 58 10.64 -10.45 5.13
CA ARG A 58 10.91 -10.59 3.69
C ARG A 58 9.62 -10.57 2.88
N GLN A 59 8.61 -11.26 3.37
CA GLN A 59 7.31 -11.29 2.70
C GLN A 59 6.67 -9.91 2.66
N VAL A 60 6.72 -9.18 3.77
CA VAL A 60 6.18 -7.82 3.83
C VAL A 60 6.97 -6.88 2.94
N HIS A 61 8.31 -7.02 2.92
CA HIS A 61 9.17 -6.24 2.04
C HIS A 61 8.74 -6.41 0.58
N ASP A 62 8.56 -7.66 0.14
CA ASP A 62 8.19 -7.95 -1.23
C ASP A 62 6.80 -7.42 -1.58
N ASN A 63 5.85 -7.54 -0.65
CA ASN A 63 4.51 -6.99 -0.85
C ASN A 63 4.54 -5.47 -0.95
N LEU A 64 5.28 -4.80 -0.07
CA LEU A 64 5.38 -3.33 -0.10
C LEU A 64 6.07 -2.86 -1.37
N TRP A 65 7.08 -3.58 -1.83
CA TRP A 65 7.77 -3.25 -3.07
C TRP A 65 6.82 -3.33 -4.26
N GLU A 66 6.03 -4.40 -4.34
CA GLU A 66 5.01 -4.57 -5.37
C GLU A 66 3.99 -3.42 -5.33
N LEU A 67 3.46 -3.12 -4.14
CA LEU A 67 2.48 -2.04 -3.98
C LEU A 67 3.07 -0.67 -4.28
N GLY A 68 4.35 -0.48 -3.98
CA GLY A 68 5.06 0.75 -4.31
C GLY A 68 5.16 0.97 -5.81
N GLN A 69 5.40 -0.09 -6.56
CA GLN A 69 5.46 -0.01 -8.02
C GLN A 69 4.09 0.32 -8.62
N LEU A 70 3.02 -0.06 -7.95
CA LEU A 70 1.66 0.27 -8.39
C LEU A 70 1.21 1.66 -7.95
N GLY A 71 2.00 2.33 -7.13
CA GLY A 71 1.67 3.68 -6.67
C GLY A 71 0.83 3.75 -5.40
N LEU A 72 0.68 2.61 -4.69
CA LEU A 72 -0.16 2.57 -3.49
C LEU A 72 0.60 2.87 -2.19
N VAL A 73 1.91 2.76 -2.20
CA VAL A 73 2.72 3.10 -1.03
C VAL A 73 3.95 3.88 -1.48
N GLU A 74 4.36 4.83 -0.68
CA GLU A 74 5.59 5.58 -0.90
C GLU A 74 6.60 5.20 0.17
N PHE A 75 7.88 5.45 -0.11
CA PHE A 75 8.94 5.18 0.85
C PHE A 75 9.71 6.46 1.12
N ASP A 76 9.81 6.81 2.39
CA ASP A 76 10.64 7.91 2.83
C ASP A 76 12.05 7.37 3.08
N ARG A 77 13.02 7.92 2.36
CA ARG A 77 14.42 7.48 2.41
C ARG A 77 15.32 8.44 3.14
N GLY A 78 14.74 9.38 3.88
CA GLY A 78 15.50 10.40 4.60
C GLY A 78 16.24 9.87 5.82
N GLY A 79 15.96 8.63 6.26
CA GLY A 79 16.60 7.99 7.40
C GLY A 79 17.41 6.78 7.00
N ARG A 80 17.84 6.00 8.00
CA ARG A 80 18.62 4.77 7.77
C ARG A 80 17.78 3.64 7.17
N ALA A 81 16.49 3.63 7.46
CA ALA A 81 15.58 2.60 6.99
C ALA A 81 14.57 3.22 6.03
N HIS A 82 14.07 2.42 5.12
CA HIS A 82 12.99 2.83 4.25
C HIS A 82 11.69 2.79 5.05
N ARG A 83 11.10 3.95 5.26
CA ARG A 83 9.84 4.07 5.99
C ARG A 83 8.68 4.03 5.01
N PRO A 84 7.78 3.04 5.09
CA PRO A 84 6.61 3.02 4.22
C PRO A 84 5.61 4.10 4.66
N VAL A 85 5.03 4.78 3.68
CA VAL A 85 4.11 5.89 3.94
C VAL A 85 2.79 5.66 3.21
N VAL A 86 1.69 5.72 3.96
CA VAL A 86 0.32 5.62 3.43
C VAL A 86 -0.46 6.79 4.00
N GLU A 87 -0.87 7.73 3.14
CA GLU A 87 -1.53 8.97 3.57
C GLU A 87 -3.01 9.00 3.22
N TYR A 88 -3.58 7.85 2.90
CA TYR A 88 -5.01 7.71 2.63
C TYR A 88 -5.58 6.65 3.57
N ASP A 89 -6.89 6.65 3.74
CA ASP A 89 -7.55 5.73 4.65
C ASP A 89 -8.60 4.83 3.97
N GLN A 90 -8.78 5.01 2.66
CA GLN A 90 -9.75 4.20 1.92
C GLN A 90 -9.27 3.98 0.50
N ILE A 91 -9.51 2.77 -0.02
CA ILE A 91 -9.22 2.43 -1.42
C ILE A 91 -10.53 2.02 -2.09
N GLU A 92 -10.79 2.57 -3.27
CA GLU A 92 -11.88 2.13 -4.12
C GLU A 92 -11.30 1.63 -5.45
N VAL A 93 -11.80 0.49 -5.91
CA VAL A 93 -11.37 -0.07 -7.18
C VAL A 93 -12.57 -0.04 -8.14
N ALA A 94 -12.38 0.59 -9.30
CA ALA A 94 -13.41 0.72 -10.30
C ALA A 94 -13.02 -0.07 -11.54
N VAL A 95 -13.93 -0.93 -11.99
CA VAL A 95 -13.75 -1.75 -13.20
C VAL A 95 -14.84 -1.39 -14.18
N ASP A 96 -14.44 -0.93 -15.36
CA ASP A 96 -15.38 -0.63 -16.44
C ASP A 96 -15.65 -1.92 -17.23
N LEU A 97 -16.91 -2.19 -17.46
CA LEU A 97 -17.34 -3.40 -18.17
C LEU A 97 -17.61 -3.15 -19.64
#